data_1fc634cb98fc8aa97fb933b94f0fe3da
#
_entry.id   1fc634cb98fc8aa97fb933b94f0fe3da
#
_cell.length_a   1.000
_cell.length_b   1.000
_cell.length_c   1.000
_cell.angle_alpha   90.00
_cell.angle_beta   90.00
_cell.angle_gamma   90.00
#
_symmetry.space_group_name_H-M   'P 1'
#
loop_
_entity.id
_entity.type
_entity.pdbx_description
1 polymer ?
#
loop_
_entity_poly.entity_id
_entity_poly.type
_entity_poly.pdbx_seq_one_letter_code
_entity_poly.pdbx_strand_id
1 'polypeptide(L)'
;MTRALQMPLMMTSAEYHSHPAISKTKLDMIRQDPHWMAWSDACEPDEEKMKTLDFGDAMHAICLEPDRLKSEFIEMPDFNLRTNAGKAEKESFELANKDKKILTSDEFKKLKLMYESVFSHPQARDLLDADGVYEGSYFWIDNETGLRCKCRPDKEIESRRLLVDIKTTDSLKKFCYSVEDYRYFVQDPFYCDGVGHFKDKPEMRFIVIQKTIDCGRYPVRVWKLPEEAIIEGRKQYRSDLNKYKRFLDSGKQTNNYDELIMHYRFINMCMEGMEISI
;
A
#
# COMPACT_ATOMS: atom_id res chain seq x y z
N MET A 1 -11.28 31.55 -8.26
CA MET A 1 -10.34 30.83 -9.12
C MET A 1 -10.83 29.40 -9.21
N THR A 2 -11.30 28.98 -10.38
CA THR A 2 -11.76 27.62 -10.66
C THR A 2 -10.53 26.71 -10.57
N ARG A 3 -10.47 25.81 -9.57
CA ARG A 3 -9.46 24.74 -9.55
C ARG A 3 -9.60 23.95 -10.85
N ALA A 4 -8.55 23.90 -11.65
CA ALA A 4 -8.52 23.00 -12.80
C ALA A 4 -8.63 21.57 -12.24
N LEU A 5 -9.71 20.87 -12.57
CA LEU A 5 -9.86 19.44 -12.30
C LEU A 5 -8.73 18.72 -13.02
N GLN A 6 -7.69 18.38 -12.30
CA GLN A 6 -6.61 17.59 -12.87
C GLN A 6 -6.98 16.11 -12.68
N MET A 7 -7.18 15.43 -13.80
CA MET A 7 -7.34 13.98 -13.82
C MET A 7 -6.05 13.31 -13.30
N PRO A 8 -6.16 12.21 -12.56
CA PRO A 8 -4.97 11.45 -12.17
C PRO A 8 -4.21 10.98 -13.41
N LEU A 9 -2.89 10.94 -13.30
CA LEU A 9 -2.07 10.40 -14.38
C LEU A 9 -2.14 8.88 -14.36
N MET A 10 -2.47 8.28 -15.51
CA MET A 10 -2.39 6.84 -15.70
C MET A 10 -0.97 6.49 -16.15
N MET A 11 -0.26 5.73 -15.35
CA MET A 11 1.12 5.30 -15.62
C MET A 11 1.35 3.90 -15.06
N THR A 12 2.35 3.22 -15.58
CA THR A 12 2.73 1.88 -15.08
C THR A 12 3.24 1.95 -13.63
N SER A 13 3.20 0.82 -12.93
CA SER A 13 3.76 0.71 -11.57
C SER A 13 5.26 1.06 -11.55
N ALA A 14 6.00 0.61 -12.56
CA ALA A 14 7.43 0.90 -12.70
C ALA A 14 7.69 2.41 -12.86
N GLU A 15 6.94 3.10 -13.72
CA GLU A 15 7.06 4.57 -13.90
C GLU A 15 6.72 5.32 -12.62
N TYR A 16 5.66 4.91 -11.92
CA TYR A 16 5.29 5.53 -10.64
C TYR A 16 6.39 5.35 -9.60
N HIS A 17 6.90 4.12 -9.42
CA HIS A 17 7.90 3.85 -8.40
C HIS A 17 9.25 4.52 -8.69
N SER A 18 9.69 4.57 -9.94
CA SER A 18 10.94 5.23 -10.35
C SER A 18 10.90 6.76 -10.22
N HIS A 19 9.70 7.37 -10.17
CA HIS A 19 9.57 8.82 -10.08
C HIS A 19 10.11 9.36 -8.74
N PRO A 20 10.95 10.43 -8.71
CA PRO A 20 11.67 10.89 -7.52
C PRO A 20 10.79 11.58 -6.46
N ALA A 21 9.54 11.95 -6.77
CA ALA A 21 8.63 12.58 -5.80
C ALA A 21 8.49 11.76 -4.52
N ILE A 22 8.21 12.44 -3.42
CA ILE A 22 8.05 11.84 -2.10
C ILE A 22 6.72 11.10 -2.04
N SER A 23 6.81 9.77 -1.84
CA SER A 23 5.67 8.89 -1.58
C SER A 23 5.56 8.62 -0.07
N LYS A 24 4.48 7.94 0.33
CA LYS A 24 4.31 7.48 1.71
C LYS A 24 5.48 6.59 2.17
N THR A 25 5.95 5.68 1.32
CA THR A 25 7.12 4.84 1.62
C THR A 25 8.39 5.67 1.85
N LYS A 26 8.58 6.73 1.05
CA LYS A 26 9.69 7.66 1.27
C LYS A 26 9.56 8.45 2.58
N LEU A 27 8.34 8.81 2.99
CA LEU A 27 8.11 9.41 4.32
C LEU A 27 8.50 8.46 5.45
N ASP A 28 8.24 7.16 5.32
CA ASP A 28 8.66 6.17 6.31
C ASP A 28 10.19 6.08 6.43
N MET A 29 10.89 6.13 5.30
CA MET A 29 12.35 6.19 5.28
C MET A 29 12.88 7.48 5.92
N ILE A 30 12.31 8.64 5.55
CA ILE A 30 12.67 9.95 6.11
C ILE A 30 12.45 9.97 7.63
N ARG A 31 11.39 9.32 8.11
CA ARG A 31 11.10 9.22 9.54
C ARG A 31 12.24 8.56 10.30
N GLN A 32 12.78 7.50 9.75
CA GLN A 32 13.94 6.80 10.33
C GLN A 32 15.20 7.67 10.16
N ASP A 33 15.64 7.82 8.93
CA ASP A 33 16.78 8.66 8.57
C ASP A 33 16.63 9.15 7.12
N PRO A 34 16.78 10.46 6.82
CA PRO A 34 16.71 10.97 5.45
C PRO A 34 17.72 10.32 4.48
N HIS A 35 18.84 9.79 4.97
CA HIS A 35 19.81 9.06 4.14
C HIS A 35 19.28 7.73 3.60
N TRP A 36 18.28 7.13 4.28
CA TRP A 36 17.71 5.85 3.85
C TRP A 36 17.12 5.89 2.44
N MET A 37 16.70 7.07 1.98
CA MET A 37 16.25 7.21 0.59
C MET A 37 17.37 6.89 -0.41
N ALA A 38 18.56 7.45 -0.20
CA ALA A 38 19.71 7.21 -1.07
C ALA A 38 20.23 5.77 -0.93
N TRP A 39 20.23 5.21 0.27
CA TRP A 39 20.63 3.82 0.51
C TRP A 39 19.66 2.83 -0.11
N SER A 40 18.35 3.09 -0.01
CA SER A 40 17.32 2.24 -0.63
C SER A 40 17.42 2.22 -2.15
N ASP A 41 17.75 3.36 -2.76
CA ASP A 41 17.94 3.45 -4.21
C ASP A 41 19.23 2.71 -4.69
N ALA A 42 20.19 2.44 -3.79
CA ALA A 42 21.47 1.80 -4.06
C ALA A 42 21.52 0.31 -3.62
N CYS A 43 20.56 -0.17 -2.81
CA CYS A 43 20.60 -1.54 -2.32
C CYS A 43 19.96 -2.53 -3.30
N GLU A 44 20.45 -3.77 -3.28
CA GLU A 44 19.82 -4.88 -4.01
C GLU A 44 18.47 -5.25 -3.37
N PRO A 45 17.50 -5.71 -4.16
CA PRO A 45 16.21 -6.17 -3.63
C PRO A 45 16.36 -7.37 -2.68
N ASP A 46 15.66 -7.34 -1.57
CA ASP A 46 15.52 -8.47 -0.65
C ASP A 46 14.48 -9.45 -1.23
N GLU A 47 14.94 -10.63 -1.67
CA GLU A 47 14.09 -11.63 -2.32
C GLU A 47 12.93 -12.13 -1.45
N GLU A 48 13.14 -12.28 -0.14
CA GLU A 48 12.10 -12.76 0.79
C GLU A 48 11.01 -11.71 0.97
N LYS A 49 11.43 -10.46 1.08
CA LYS A 49 10.53 -9.30 1.10
C LYS A 49 9.77 -9.15 -0.21
N MET A 50 10.43 -9.35 -1.34
CA MET A 50 9.79 -9.28 -2.66
C MET A 50 8.68 -10.33 -2.83
N LYS A 51 8.88 -11.58 -2.43
CA LYS A 51 7.84 -12.62 -2.47
C LYS A 51 6.60 -12.26 -1.65
N THR A 52 6.79 -11.67 -0.47
CA THR A 52 5.67 -11.20 0.37
C THR A 52 4.91 -10.06 -0.30
N LEU A 53 5.63 -9.14 -0.95
CA LEU A 53 5.04 -8.05 -1.71
C LEU A 53 4.29 -8.56 -2.95
N ASP A 54 4.82 -9.59 -3.64
CA ASP A 54 4.19 -10.17 -4.82
C ASP A 54 2.81 -10.77 -4.52
N PHE A 55 2.63 -11.46 -3.39
CA PHE A 55 1.31 -11.94 -2.99
C PHE A 55 0.33 -10.80 -2.67
N GLY A 56 0.80 -9.74 -2.02
CA GLY A 56 0.00 -8.53 -1.77
C GLY A 56 -0.40 -7.85 -3.08
N ASP A 57 0.54 -7.71 -4.01
CA ASP A 57 0.32 -7.13 -5.32
C ASP A 57 -0.63 -7.98 -6.19
N ALA A 58 -0.53 -9.32 -6.11
CA ALA A 58 -1.49 -10.23 -6.74
C ALA A 58 -2.91 -10.04 -6.20
N MET A 59 -3.05 -9.77 -4.88
CA MET A 59 -4.35 -9.49 -4.27
C MET A 59 -4.95 -8.18 -4.77
N HIS A 60 -4.14 -7.14 -4.95
CA HIS A 60 -4.57 -5.90 -5.60
C HIS A 60 -4.97 -6.16 -7.04
N ALA A 61 -4.13 -6.85 -7.82
CA ALA A 61 -4.38 -7.14 -9.22
C ALA A 61 -5.68 -7.94 -9.43
N ILE A 62 -5.94 -8.99 -8.64
CA ILE A 62 -7.16 -9.79 -8.80
C ILE A 62 -8.42 -8.99 -8.45
N CYS A 63 -8.36 -8.06 -7.50
CA CYS A 63 -9.51 -7.26 -7.08
C CYS A 63 -9.79 -6.06 -7.98
N LEU A 64 -8.75 -5.45 -8.55
CA LEU A 64 -8.83 -4.14 -9.20
C LEU A 64 -8.51 -4.18 -10.70
N GLU A 65 -7.57 -5.04 -11.09
CA GLU A 65 -6.99 -5.08 -12.44
C GLU A 65 -6.83 -6.53 -12.93
N PRO A 66 -7.91 -7.30 -13.16
CA PRO A 66 -7.82 -8.73 -13.49
C PRO A 66 -7.03 -9.02 -14.78
N ASP A 67 -6.92 -8.08 -15.70
CA ASP A 67 -6.10 -8.24 -16.90
C ASP A 67 -4.60 -8.10 -16.59
N ARG A 68 -4.24 -7.26 -15.62
CA ARG A 68 -2.88 -7.16 -15.08
C ARG A 68 -2.48 -8.46 -14.37
N LEU A 69 -3.39 -9.07 -13.60
CA LEU A 69 -3.12 -10.38 -13.00
C LEU A 69 -2.71 -11.43 -14.04
N LYS A 70 -3.42 -11.50 -15.18
CA LYS A 70 -3.13 -12.46 -16.25
C LYS A 70 -1.80 -12.17 -16.95
N SER A 71 -1.44 -10.89 -17.10
CA SER A 71 -0.21 -10.49 -17.83
C SER A 71 1.05 -10.59 -16.97
N GLU A 72 0.97 -10.21 -15.69
CA GLU A 72 2.15 -10.10 -14.82
C GLU A 72 2.37 -11.32 -13.91
N PHE A 73 1.34 -12.14 -13.67
CA PHE A 73 1.43 -13.28 -12.75
C PHE A 73 1.24 -14.60 -13.48
N ILE A 74 1.88 -15.65 -12.98
CA ILE A 74 1.74 -17.01 -13.49
C ILE A 74 1.72 -18.02 -12.33
N GLU A 75 0.84 -19.02 -12.45
CA GLU A 75 0.79 -20.14 -11.52
C GLU A 75 1.91 -21.13 -11.86
N MET A 76 2.71 -21.48 -10.85
CA MET A 76 3.77 -22.48 -10.97
C MET A 76 3.13 -23.88 -11.00
N PRO A 77 3.40 -24.70 -12.03
CA PRO A 77 2.98 -26.10 -12.03
C PRO A 77 3.61 -26.89 -10.90
N ASP A 78 2.98 -28.01 -10.53
CA ASP A 78 3.53 -28.93 -9.57
C ASP A 78 4.70 -29.75 -10.22
N PHE A 79 5.92 -29.53 -9.71
CA PHE A 79 7.11 -30.26 -10.14
C PHE A 79 7.52 -31.30 -9.09
N ASN A 80 7.95 -32.51 -9.55
CA ASN A 80 8.50 -33.50 -8.64
C ASN A 80 9.94 -33.16 -8.24
N LEU A 81 10.11 -32.33 -7.24
CA LEU A 81 11.43 -31.86 -6.76
C LEU A 81 12.32 -32.95 -6.14
N ARG A 82 11.82 -34.19 -6.02
CA ARG A 82 12.62 -35.35 -5.56
C ARG A 82 13.49 -35.91 -6.67
N THR A 83 13.23 -35.57 -7.91
CA THR A 83 13.98 -36.03 -9.09
C THR A 83 14.79 -34.89 -9.70
N ASN A 84 15.93 -35.23 -10.31
CA ASN A 84 16.73 -34.25 -11.04
C ASN A 84 15.97 -33.69 -12.25
N ALA A 85 15.15 -34.50 -12.93
CA ALA A 85 14.29 -34.05 -14.03
C ALA A 85 13.31 -32.98 -13.55
N GLY A 86 12.57 -33.20 -12.44
CA GLY A 86 11.61 -32.21 -11.94
C GLY A 86 12.26 -30.92 -11.43
N LYS A 87 13.49 -30.98 -10.91
CA LYS A 87 14.27 -29.77 -10.61
C LYS A 87 14.63 -28.98 -11.86
N ALA A 88 15.11 -29.67 -12.90
CA ALA A 88 15.44 -29.04 -14.18
C ALA A 88 14.21 -28.45 -14.88
N GLU A 89 13.04 -29.13 -14.79
CA GLU A 89 11.78 -28.61 -15.31
C GLU A 89 11.36 -27.32 -14.59
N LYS A 90 11.48 -27.27 -13.26
CA LYS A 90 11.20 -26.07 -12.48
C LYS A 90 12.13 -24.92 -12.90
N GLU A 91 13.43 -25.16 -12.96
CA GLU A 91 14.42 -24.15 -13.37
C GLU A 91 14.14 -23.62 -14.78
N SER A 92 13.79 -24.51 -15.70
CA SER A 92 13.41 -24.15 -17.07
C SER A 92 12.13 -23.30 -17.09
N PHE A 93 11.15 -23.62 -16.24
CA PHE A 93 9.92 -22.83 -16.11
C PHE A 93 10.19 -21.43 -15.55
N GLU A 94 11.00 -21.33 -14.49
CA GLU A 94 11.38 -20.05 -13.89
C GLU A 94 12.15 -19.17 -14.88
N LEU A 95 13.08 -19.76 -15.63
CA LEU A 95 13.82 -19.05 -16.67
C LEU A 95 12.92 -18.55 -17.81
N ALA A 96 11.96 -19.37 -18.24
CA ALA A 96 11.03 -19.02 -19.31
C ALA A 96 10.03 -17.92 -18.87
N ASN A 97 9.81 -17.75 -17.58
CA ASN A 97 8.86 -16.80 -17.01
C ASN A 97 9.52 -15.75 -16.10
N LYS A 98 10.80 -15.46 -16.31
CA LYS A 98 11.58 -14.49 -15.51
C LYS A 98 10.98 -13.08 -15.44
N ASP A 99 10.17 -12.71 -16.42
CA ASP A 99 9.51 -11.41 -16.52
C ASP A 99 8.13 -11.40 -15.82
N LYS A 100 7.72 -12.53 -15.22
CA LYS A 100 6.47 -12.68 -14.52
C LYS A 100 6.70 -12.99 -13.04
N LYS A 101 5.75 -12.58 -12.20
CA LYS A 101 5.69 -12.95 -10.79
C LYS A 101 5.10 -14.36 -10.68
N ILE A 102 5.88 -15.27 -10.13
CA ILE A 102 5.50 -16.68 -10.04
C ILE A 102 4.86 -16.94 -8.67
N LEU A 103 3.61 -17.37 -8.67
CA LEU A 103 2.89 -17.83 -7.49
C LEU A 103 2.79 -19.35 -7.49
N THR A 104 2.97 -19.99 -6.35
CA THR A 104 2.72 -21.43 -6.20
C THR A 104 1.24 -21.75 -6.42
N SER A 105 0.92 -23.00 -6.77
CA SER A 105 -0.47 -23.45 -6.94
C SER A 105 -1.32 -23.22 -5.67
N ASP A 106 -0.73 -23.40 -4.49
CA ASP A 106 -1.41 -23.13 -3.22
C ASP A 106 -1.64 -21.64 -2.98
N GLU A 107 -0.69 -20.78 -3.33
CA GLU A 107 -0.88 -19.32 -3.27
C GLU A 107 -1.95 -18.86 -4.26
N PHE A 108 -2.01 -19.45 -5.44
CA PHE A 108 -3.02 -19.10 -6.45
C PHE A 108 -4.43 -19.53 -6.02
N LYS A 109 -4.58 -20.73 -5.42
CA LYS A 109 -5.83 -21.18 -4.80
C LYS A 109 -6.24 -20.28 -3.65
N LYS A 110 -5.30 -19.95 -2.76
CA LYS A 110 -5.52 -19.03 -1.66
C LYS A 110 -5.97 -17.66 -2.13
N LEU A 111 -5.32 -17.11 -3.15
CA LEU A 111 -5.66 -15.83 -3.76
C LEU A 111 -7.12 -15.80 -4.26
N LYS A 112 -7.55 -16.85 -4.97
CA LYS A 112 -8.94 -16.99 -5.44
C LYS A 112 -9.96 -17.04 -4.30
N LEU A 113 -9.68 -17.81 -3.25
CA LEU A 113 -10.57 -17.92 -2.08
C LEU A 113 -10.63 -16.60 -1.29
N MET A 114 -9.52 -15.88 -1.20
CA MET A 114 -9.49 -14.54 -0.60
C MET A 114 -10.30 -13.54 -1.43
N TYR A 115 -10.18 -13.57 -2.75
CA TYR A 115 -10.99 -12.77 -3.66
C TYR A 115 -12.49 -13.05 -3.50
N GLU A 116 -12.89 -14.32 -3.47
CA GLU A 116 -14.28 -14.71 -3.21
C GLU A 116 -14.80 -14.19 -1.86
N SER A 117 -13.94 -14.22 -0.83
CA SER A 117 -14.27 -13.68 0.49
C SER A 117 -14.49 -12.16 0.45
N VAL A 118 -13.67 -11.42 -0.29
CA VAL A 118 -13.83 -9.96 -0.48
C VAL A 118 -15.16 -9.65 -1.16
N PHE A 119 -15.46 -10.34 -2.26
CA PHE A 119 -16.70 -10.08 -3.02
C PHE A 119 -17.96 -10.67 -2.37
N SER A 120 -17.81 -11.54 -1.36
CA SER A 120 -18.90 -11.98 -0.49
C SER A 120 -19.19 -11.00 0.64
N HIS A 121 -18.28 -10.05 0.93
CA HIS A 121 -18.48 -9.04 1.96
C HIS A 121 -19.23 -7.83 1.36
N PRO A 122 -20.46 -7.50 1.84
CA PRO A 122 -21.32 -6.52 1.16
C PRO A 122 -20.69 -5.14 0.97
N GLN A 123 -20.05 -4.59 2.01
CA GLN A 123 -19.42 -3.28 1.94
C GLN A 123 -18.17 -3.27 1.05
N ALA A 124 -17.34 -4.32 1.11
CA ALA A 124 -16.16 -4.40 0.27
C ALA A 124 -16.56 -4.50 -1.21
N ARG A 125 -17.56 -5.35 -1.51
CA ARG A 125 -18.11 -5.47 -2.85
C ARG A 125 -18.69 -4.15 -3.36
N ASP A 126 -19.51 -3.46 -2.56
CA ASP A 126 -20.09 -2.15 -2.94
C ASP A 126 -19.02 -1.11 -3.28
N LEU A 127 -17.89 -1.09 -2.54
CA LEU A 127 -16.76 -0.22 -2.83
C LEU A 127 -16.02 -0.64 -4.10
N LEU A 128 -15.85 -1.93 -4.35
CA LEU A 128 -15.12 -2.44 -5.51
C LEU A 128 -15.95 -2.41 -6.79
N ASP A 129 -17.28 -2.62 -6.72
CA ASP A 129 -18.18 -2.55 -7.87
C ASP A 129 -18.53 -1.09 -8.27
N ALA A 130 -18.36 -0.11 -7.37
CA ALA A 130 -18.63 1.30 -7.68
C ALA A 130 -17.73 1.81 -8.80
N ASP A 131 -18.26 2.69 -9.67
CA ASP A 131 -17.46 3.38 -10.68
C ASP A 131 -16.35 4.21 -10.04
N GLY A 132 -15.13 4.10 -10.59
CA GLY A 132 -13.98 4.79 -10.03
C GLY A 132 -12.71 4.63 -10.87
N VAL A 133 -11.66 5.32 -10.45
CA VAL A 133 -10.33 5.24 -11.06
C VAL A 133 -9.47 4.31 -10.23
N TYR A 134 -8.88 3.32 -10.87
CA TYR A 134 -7.92 2.40 -10.26
C TYR A 134 -6.50 2.88 -10.47
N GLU A 135 -5.63 2.76 -9.45
CA GLU A 135 -4.20 3.07 -9.53
C GLU A 135 -3.87 4.45 -10.12
N GLY A 136 -4.78 5.42 -9.93
CA GLY A 136 -4.60 6.80 -10.39
C GLY A 136 -3.46 7.50 -9.64
N SER A 137 -2.49 8.07 -10.37
CA SER A 137 -1.31 8.70 -9.79
C SER A 137 -1.49 10.20 -9.66
N TYR A 138 -1.33 10.73 -8.45
CA TYR A 138 -1.40 12.15 -8.13
C TYR A 138 -0.02 12.69 -7.78
N PHE A 139 0.30 13.87 -8.31
CA PHE A 139 1.56 14.57 -8.05
C PHE A 139 1.26 16.01 -7.68
N TRP A 140 1.78 16.50 -6.57
CA TRP A 140 1.60 17.89 -6.13
C TRP A 140 2.88 18.47 -5.56
N ILE A 141 2.91 19.78 -5.44
CA ILE A 141 3.96 20.48 -4.69
C ILE A 141 3.39 20.79 -3.31
N ASP A 142 4.08 20.36 -2.28
CA ASP A 142 3.73 20.70 -0.91
C ASP A 142 3.96 22.19 -0.67
N ASN A 143 2.91 22.91 -0.27
CA ASN A 143 2.93 24.37 -0.18
C ASN A 143 3.87 24.91 0.90
N GLU A 144 4.14 24.13 1.96
CA GLU A 144 5.00 24.56 3.07
C GLU A 144 6.48 24.34 2.78
N THR A 145 6.82 23.19 2.19
CA THR A 145 8.21 22.78 1.99
C THR A 145 8.70 22.97 0.56
N GLY A 146 7.81 23.16 -0.41
CA GLY A 146 8.13 23.17 -1.83
C GLY A 146 8.51 21.79 -2.40
N LEU A 147 8.43 20.74 -1.60
CA LEU A 147 8.77 19.38 -2.02
C LEU A 147 7.72 18.80 -2.94
N ARG A 148 8.17 18.07 -3.95
CA ARG A 148 7.25 17.34 -4.84
C ARG A 148 6.83 16.03 -4.20
N CYS A 149 5.53 15.84 -4.03
CA CYS A 149 4.92 14.67 -3.43
C CYS A 149 4.11 13.86 -4.43
N LYS A 150 3.87 12.60 -4.14
CA LYS A 150 3.02 11.72 -4.95
C LYS A 150 2.24 10.74 -4.08
N CYS A 151 1.04 10.37 -4.54
CA CYS A 151 0.30 9.23 -4.03
C CYS A 151 -0.38 8.46 -5.16
N ARG A 152 -0.72 7.22 -4.88
CA ARG A 152 -1.45 6.34 -5.78
C ARG A 152 -2.39 5.49 -4.92
N PRO A 153 -3.64 5.95 -4.73
CA PRO A 153 -4.66 5.11 -4.09
C PRO A 153 -5.02 3.93 -5.00
N ASP A 154 -5.32 2.79 -4.40
CA ASP A 154 -5.71 1.59 -5.13
C ASP A 154 -6.98 1.83 -5.95
N LYS A 155 -7.94 2.54 -5.37
CA LYS A 155 -9.15 3.01 -6.07
C LYS A 155 -9.61 4.35 -5.54
N GLU A 156 -10.07 5.20 -6.43
CA GLU A 156 -10.80 6.42 -6.10
C GLU A 156 -12.25 6.31 -6.60
N ILE A 157 -13.21 6.61 -5.73
CA ILE A 157 -14.63 6.72 -6.04
C ILE A 157 -15.03 8.19 -5.89
N GLU A 158 -14.84 8.97 -6.95
CA GLU A 158 -15.01 10.44 -6.93
C GLU A 158 -16.44 10.83 -6.51
N SER A 159 -17.46 10.15 -7.04
CA SER A 159 -18.87 10.41 -6.72
C SER A 159 -19.22 10.29 -5.24
N ARG A 160 -18.43 9.52 -4.48
CA ARG A 160 -18.58 9.31 -3.04
C ARG A 160 -17.52 10.04 -2.22
N ARG A 161 -16.55 10.68 -2.87
CA ARG A 161 -15.36 11.28 -2.23
C ARG A 161 -14.62 10.27 -1.35
N LEU A 162 -14.38 9.07 -1.88
CA LEU A 162 -13.70 8.00 -1.16
C LEU A 162 -12.43 7.58 -1.90
N LEU A 163 -11.39 7.31 -1.11
CA LEU A 163 -10.24 6.50 -1.51
C LEU A 163 -10.38 5.13 -0.88
N VAL A 164 -10.10 4.10 -1.63
CA VAL A 164 -10.10 2.71 -1.15
C VAL A 164 -8.69 2.18 -1.24
N ASP A 165 -8.27 1.45 -0.23
CA ASP A 165 -6.97 0.83 -0.15
C ASP A 165 -7.12 -0.60 0.39
N ILE A 166 -6.54 -1.58 -0.31
CA ILE A 166 -6.64 -3.00 0.00
C ILE A 166 -5.42 -3.41 0.83
N LYS A 167 -5.67 -4.04 1.96
CA LYS A 167 -4.60 -4.54 2.83
C LYS A 167 -4.78 -6.02 3.15
N THR A 168 -3.68 -6.74 3.21
CA THR A 168 -3.65 -8.10 3.74
C THR A 168 -3.02 -8.11 5.13
N THR A 169 -3.51 -8.98 6.00
CA THR A 169 -3.00 -9.15 7.37
C THR A 169 -2.99 -10.61 7.78
N ASP A 170 -2.14 -10.98 8.70
CA ASP A 170 -2.18 -12.32 9.30
C ASP A 170 -3.30 -12.46 10.33
N SER A 171 -3.74 -11.34 10.93
CA SER A 171 -4.80 -11.34 11.95
C SER A 171 -5.53 -10.01 11.95
N LEU A 172 -6.84 -10.04 11.72
CA LEU A 172 -7.70 -8.86 11.85
C LEU A 172 -7.70 -8.29 13.28
N LYS A 173 -7.66 -9.17 14.30
CA LYS A 173 -7.60 -8.76 15.71
C LYS A 173 -6.35 -7.95 16.06
N LYS A 174 -5.26 -8.16 15.29
CA LYS A 174 -3.97 -7.48 15.47
C LYS A 174 -3.71 -6.41 14.42
N PHE A 175 -4.68 -6.09 13.57
CA PHE A 175 -4.47 -5.14 12.49
C PHE A 175 -4.13 -3.73 12.98
N CYS A 176 -4.57 -3.35 14.18
CA CYS A 176 -4.17 -2.09 14.80
C CYS A 176 -2.64 -1.94 14.95
N TYR A 177 -1.93 -3.03 15.22
CA TYR A 177 -0.46 -3.01 15.23
C TYR A 177 0.10 -2.77 13.81
N SER A 178 -0.51 -3.36 12.78
CA SER A 178 -0.12 -3.09 11.39
C SER A 178 -0.39 -1.65 11.00
N VAL A 179 -1.48 -1.03 11.49
CA VAL A 179 -1.76 0.39 11.28
C VAL A 179 -0.64 1.26 11.86
N GLU A 180 -0.11 0.89 13.03
CA GLU A 180 1.01 1.57 13.69
C GLU A 180 2.34 1.27 12.98
N ASP A 181 2.70 0.01 12.83
CA ASP A 181 4.00 -0.44 12.32
C ASP A 181 4.25 0.02 10.88
N TYR A 182 3.22 -0.08 10.02
CA TYR A 182 3.26 0.37 8.64
C TYR A 182 2.78 1.81 8.47
N ARG A 183 2.45 2.50 9.56
CA ARG A 183 1.99 3.90 9.57
C ARG A 183 0.84 4.17 8.58
N TYR A 184 -0.17 3.28 8.53
CA TYR A 184 -1.34 3.52 7.68
C TYR A 184 -2.12 4.76 8.10
N PHE A 185 -2.04 5.15 9.37
CA PHE A 185 -2.57 6.42 9.87
C PHE A 185 -1.86 7.66 9.31
N VAL A 186 -0.66 7.51 8.74
CA VAL A 186 0.04 8.54 7.96
C VAL A 186 -0.36 8.47 6.48
N GLN A 187 -0.57 7.26 5.93
CA GLN A 187 -1.01 7.08 4.56
C GLN A 187 -2.34 7.77 4.28
N ASP A 188 -3.34 7.57 5.16
CA ASP A 188 -4.68 8.14 5.03
C ASP A 188 -4.63 9.67 4.80
N PRO A 189 -4.19 10.50 5.77
CA PRO A 189 -4.20 11.94 5.56
C PRO A 189 -3.25 12.40 4.45
N PHE A 190 -2.13 11.73 4.21
CA PHE A 190 -1.21 12.10 3.14
C PHE A 190 -1.84 11.90 1.75
N TYR A 191 -2.58 10.81 1.54
CA TYR A 191 -3.29 10.53 0.30
C TYR A 191 -4.51 11.45 0.14
N CYS A 192 -5.34 11.56 1.19
CA CYS A 192 -6.54 12.41 1.17
C CYS A 192 -6.21 13.89 0.96
N ASP A 193 -5.16 14.40 1.63
CA ASP A 193 -4.70 15.78 1.46
C ASP A 193 -4.08 15.98 0.07
N GLY A 194 -3.32 14.99 -0.44
CA GLY A 194 -2.75 14.99 -1.78
C GLY A 194 -3.80 15.09 -2.88
N VAL A 195 -4.81 14.22 -2.84
CA VAL A 195 -5.95 14.28 -3.78
C VAL A 195 -6.75 15.56 -3.58
N GLY A 196 -6.88 16.05 -2.35
CA GLY A 196 -7.55 17.30 -2.00
C GLY A 196 -6.92 18.56 -2.61
N HIS A 197 -5.69 18.51 -3.16
CA HIS A 197 -5.12 19.62 -3.96
C HIS A 197 -5.87 19.85 -5.26
N PHE A 198 -6.50 18.83 -5.83
CA PHE A 198 -7.12 18.86 -7.16
C PHE A 198 -8.64 18.92 -7.11
N LYS A 199 -9.25 18.36 -6.07
CA LYS A 199 -10.71 18.20 -5.92
C LYS A 199 -11.12 18.27 -4.45
N ASP A 200 -12.40 18.04 -4.15
CA ASP A 200 -12.89 17.92 -2.78
C ASP A 200 -12.16 16.79 -2.07
N LYS A 201 -11.68 17.09 -0.86
CA LYS A 201 -10.90 16.15 -0.06
C LYS A 201 -11.72 14.89 0.22
N PRO A 202 -11.19 13.73 -0.17
CA PRO A 202 -11.86 12.44 0.10
C PRO A 202 -11.60 11.95 1.53
N GLU A 203 -12.32 10.89 1.89
CA GLU A 203 -12.03 10.03 3.04
C GLU A 203 -11.46 8.69 2.58
N MET A 204 -10.66 8.03 3.42
CA MET A 204 -10.11 6.71 3.10
C MET A 204 -10.92 5.57 3.71
N ARG A 205 -10.97 4.46 3.00
CA ARG A 205 -11.50 3.16 3.47
C ARG A 205 -10.45 2.09 3.22
N PHE A 206 -10.19 1.29 4.24
CA PHE A 206 -9.30 0.14 4.15
C PHE A 206 -10.14 -1.13 4.03
N ILE A 207 -10.00 -1.87 2.92
CA ILE A 207 -10.52 -3.23 2.79
C ILE A 207 -9.41 -4.17 3.27
N VAL A 208 -9.61 -4.80 4.41
CA VAL A 208 -8.59 -5.62 5.05
C VAL A 208 -8.97 -7.09 5.01
N ILE A 209 -8.11 -7.91 4.42
CA ILE A 209 -8.32 -9.34 4.24
C ILE A 209 -7.32 -10.11 5.11
N GLN A 210 -7.82 -11.01 5.96
CA GLN A 210 -6.96 -11.90 6.72
C GLN A 210 -6.43 -13.01 5.83
N LYS A 211 -5.10 -13.25 5.85
CA LYS A 211 -4.42 -14.30 5.05
C LYS A 211 -4.56 -15.71 5.64
N THR A 212 -5.11 -15.83 6.85
CA THR A 212 -5.37 -17.10 7.51
C THR A 212 -6.86 -17.39 7.57
N ILE A 213 -7.23 -18.67 7.45
CA ILE A 213 -8.62 -19.09 7.52
C ILE A 213 -9.10 -19.03 8.98
N ASP A 214 -10.29 -18.48 9.16
CA ASP A 214 -11.04 -18.54 10.40
C ASP A 214 -12.50 -18.94 10.08
N CYS A 215 -13.04 -19.94 10.77
CA CYS A 215 -14.36 -20.49 10.52
C CYS A 215 -14.62 -20.87 9.04
N GLY A 216 -13.60 -21.43 8.37
CA GLY A 216 -13.68 -21.91 6.99
C GLY A 216 -13.64 -20.82 5.91
N ARG A 217 -13.34 -19.58 6.27
CA ARG A 217 -13.25 -18.43 5.34
C ARG A 217 -12.02 -17.60 5.62
N TYR A 218 -11.68 -16.72 4.67
CA TYR A 218 -10.73 -15.63 4.86
C TYR A 218 -11.52 -14.40 5.33
N PRO A 219 -11.44 -14.02 6.61
CA PRO A 219 -12.22 -12.89 7.14
C PRO A 219 -11.85 -11.57 6.45
N VAL A 220 -12.88 -10.74 6.19
CA VAL A 220 -12.74 -9.42 5.58
C VAL A 220 -13.39 -8.38 6.49
N ARG A 221 -12.79 -7.18 6.56
CA ARG A 221 -13.37 -6.02 7.22
C ARG A 221 -13.13 -4.78 6.37
N VAL A 222 -14.07 -3.85 6.43
CA VAL A 222 -13.91 -2.51 5.87
C VAL A 222 -13.82 -1.53 7.03
N TRP A 223 -12.71 -0.81 7.12
CA TRP A 223 -12.43 0.12 8.20
C TRP A 223 -12.16 1.52 7.69
N LYS A 224 -12.44 2.49 8.54
CA LYS A 224 -11.87 3.84 8.49
C LYS A 224 -11.11 4.10 9.78
N LEU A 225 -10.14 4.99 9.72
CA LEU A 225 -9.42 5.40 10.91
C LEU A 225 -10.21 6.47 11.70
N PRO A 226 -10.08 6.49 13.02
CA PRO A 226 -10.66 7.54 13.84
C PRO A 226 -9.96 8.89 13.57
N GLU A 227 -10.67 9.99 13.83
CA GLU A 227 -10.18 11.35 13.54
C GLU A 227 -8.86 11.66 14.25
N GLU A 228 -8.67 11.16 15.45
CA GLU A 228 -7.46 11.35 16.25
C GLU A 228 -6.23 10.73 15.55
N ALA A 229 -6.40 9.54 14.94
CA ALA A 229 -5.34 8.89 14.17
C ALA A 229 -5.01 9.69 12.91
N ILE A 230 -6.02 10.23 12.23
CA ILE A 230 -5.84 11.07 11.03
C ILE A 230 -5.11 12.37 11.39
N ILE A 231 -5.47 13.02 12.52
CA ILE A 231 -4.80 14.24 13.00
C ILE A 231 -3.34 13.96 13.31
N GLU A 232 -3.06 12.88 14.04
CA GLU A 232 -1.66 12.51 14.35
C GLU A 232 -0.88 12.13 13.09
N GLY A 233 -1.50 11.38 12.19
CA GLY A 233 -0.89 11.04 10.90
C GLY A 233 -0.51 12.28 10.09
N ARG A 234 -1.36 13.29 10.07
CA ARG A 234 -1.10 14.58 9.41
C ARG A 234 0.07 15.30 10.06
N LYS A 235 0.10 15.36 11.37
CA LYS A 235 1.22 15.94 12.12
C LYS A 235 2.54 15.23 11.79
N GLN A 236 2.52 13.90 11.70
CA GLN A 236 3.71 13.13 11.41
C GLN A 236 4.22 13.33 9.98
N TYR A 237 3.38 13.26 8.94
CA TYR A 237 3.88 13.49 7.60
C TYR A 237 4.36 14.93 7.39
N ARG A 238 3.76 15.92 8.05
CA ARG A 238 4.27 17.30 8.06
C ARG A 238 5.65 17.37 8.68
N SER A 239 5.85 16.72 9.83
CA SER A 239 7.16 16.62 10.47
C SER A 239 8.21 15.96 9.58
N ASP A 240 7.82 14.86 8.90
CA ASP A 240 8.72 14.12 8.01
C ASP A 240 9.13 14.98 6.78
N LEU A 241 8.19 15.69 6.15
CA LEU A 241 8.49 16.61 5.05
C LEU A 241 9.43 17.73 5.50
N ASN A 242 9.18 18.35 6.67
CA ASN A 242 10.02 19.39 7.23
C ASN A 242 11.43 18.87 7.60
N LYS A 243 11.51 17.63 8.13
CA LYS A 243 12.79 16.96 8.39
C LYS A 243 13.59 16.79 7.10
N TYR A 244 12.96 16.34 6.04
CA TYR A 244 13.61 16.16 4.75
C TYR A 244 14.04 17.49 4.12
N LYS A 245 13.20 18.53 4.20
CA LYS A 245 13.56 19.88 3.71
C LYS A 245 14.80 20.42 4.41
N ARG A 246 14.86 20.35 5.75
CA ARG A 246 16.05 20.75 6.52
C ARG A 246 17.30 19.96 6.12
N PHE A 247 17.15 18.64 5.93
CA PHE A 247 18.23 17.79 5.44
C PHE A 247 18.77 18.24 4.08
N LEU A 248 17.90 18.58 3.14
CA LEU A 248 18.31 19.11 1.83
C LEU A 248 19.00 20.48 1.96
N ASP A 249 18.45 21.39 2.77
CA ASP A 249 18.96 22.74 2.97
C ASP A 249 20.33 22.73 3.67
N SER A 250 20.62 21.75 4.50
CA SER A 250 21.92 21.55 5.16
C SER A 250 23.01 20.95 4.25
N GLY A 251 22.74 20.79 2.96
CA GLY A 251 23.64 20.13 2.03
C GLY A 251 23.73 18.62 2.23
N LYS A 252 22.65 18.00 2.74
CA LYS A 252 22.54 16.57 3.05
C LYS A 252 23.45 16.11 4.19
N GLN A 253 23.76 17.03 5.12
CA GLN A 253 24.45 16.71 6.36
C GLN A 253 23.43 16.60 7.50
N THR A 254 23.38 15.46 8.17
CA THR A 254 22.67 15.32 9.43
C THR A 254 23.69 15.46 10.55
N ASN A 255 23.74 16.63 11.19
CA ASN A 255 24.65 16.87 12.31
C ASN A 255 24.09 16.42 13.67
N ASN A 256 22.84 15.96 13.74
CA ASN A 256 22.26 15.50 14.98
C ASN A 256 21.32 14.34 14.70
N TYR A 257 21.59 13.21 15.32
CA TYR A 257 20.54 12.27 15.69
C TYR A 257 19.68 13.00 16.72
N ASP A 258 18.62 13.70 16.25
CA ASP A 258 17.58 14.16 17.17
C ASP A 258 17.20 12.97 18.05
N GLU A 259 17.13 13.17 19.36
CA GLU A 259 16.70 12.13 20.27
C GLU A 259 15.46 11.47 19.71
N LEU A 260 15.54 10.17 19.42
CA LEU A 260 14.41 9.39 18.97
C LEU A 260 13.43 9.33 20.13
N ILE A 261 12.51 10.27 20.17
CA ILE A 261 11.39 10.20 21.09
C ILE A 261 10.57 8.99 20.70
N MET A 262 10.60 7.97 21.56
CA MET A 262 9.79 6.77 21.36
C MET A 262 8.32 7.18 21.37
N HIS A 263 7.64 7.05 20.22
CA HIS A 263 6.26 7.42 20.10
C HIS A 263 5.39 6.47 20.93
N TYR A 264 4.42 7.04 21.61
CA TYR A 264 3.38 6.30 22.30
C TYR A 264 2.59 5.46 21.30
N ARG A 265 2.32 4.19 21.60
CA ARG A 265 1.53 3.32 20.74
C ARG A 265 0.06 3.74 20.72
N PHE A 266 -0.49 3.91 19.52
CA PHE A 266 -1.89 4.32 19.31
C PHE A 266 -2.89 3.14 19.34
N ILE A 267 -2.53 2.02 19.96
CA ILE A 267 -3.35 0.80 20.01
C ILE A 267 -4.80 1.10 20.43
N ASN A 268 -4.99 1.96 21.41
CA ASN A 268 -6.32 2.33 21.88
C ASN A 268 -7.14 3.09 20.82
N MET A 269 -6.50 3.91 19.99
CA MET A 269 -7.17 4.67 18.93
C MET A 269 -7.73 3.77 17.84
N CYS A 270 -7.04 2.66 17.54
CA CYS A 270 -7.50 1.69 16.56
C CYS A 270 -8.64 0.80 17.09
N MET A 271 -8.71 0.58 18.40
CA MET A 271 -9.71 -0.30 19.01
C MET A 271 -11.07 0.38 19.28
N GLU A 272 -11.10 1.69 19.51
CA GLU A 272 -12.34 2.44 19.74
C GLU A 272 -13.20 2.59 18.46
N GLY A 273 -12.61 2.44 17.28
CA GLY A 273 -13.32 2.41 15.99
C GLY A 273 -13.79 1.03 15.54
N MET A 274 -13.48 -0.03 16.29
CA MET A 274 -13.97 -1.38 16.02
C MET A 274 -15.37 -1.55 16.60
N GLU A 275 -16.41 -1.01 15.97
CA GLU A 275 -17.75 -1.54 16.16
C GLU A 275 -17.77 -2.97 15.61
N ILE A 276 -17.75 -3.94 16.53
CA ILE A 276 -17.99 -5.35 16.24
C ILE A 276 -19.48 -5.44 15.92
N SER A 277 -19.84 -5.32 14.65
CA SER A 277 -21.15 -5.80 14.21
C SER A 277 -21.10 -7.34 14.25
N ILE A 278 -21.74 -7.88 15.27
CA ILE A 278 -22.02 -9.32 15.43
C ILE A 278 -22.97 -9.78 14.32
#